data_bfb19c6990537274c10934c87730cbec
#
_entry.id   bfb19c6990537274c10934c87730cbec
#
_cell.length_a   1.000
_cell.length_b   1.000
_cell.length_c   1.000
_cell.angle_alpha   90.00
_cell.angle_beta   90.00
_cell.angle_gamma   90.00
#
_symmetry.space_group_name_H-M   'P 1'
#
loop_
_entity.id
_entity.type
_entity.pdbx_description
1 polymer ?
#
loop_
_entity_poly.entity_id
_entity_poly.type
_entity_poly.pdbx_seq_one_letter_code
_entity_poly.pdbx_strand_id
1 'polypeptide(L)'
;MKSVKNSTPTLGVIYGNRDFFPDHLVTEARADIAKLFAQLGVKAIQLGEQDSKLGGVETHNDARKCAELFRKHAGEIDGVLVVLPNFGDEKGVADTLKLSKLNVPVLIQGYPDDLKRLDVARRRDAYCGKISVSNNLVQAGIKFSLTNKHVCHPTSESFTLDLQKFLGVCRVVNGVRGVRLGAVGARPGAFNTVRYSEKILERHGVSVTTIDLSEILGKATKLDANAVAVKNKLAEITGYAPAPGVPPEKLLQMAKMGVVLTDWVNANHLDATAIQCWTSVQENYGCNVCTLMSMMSEKFMPSACEVDVTGVLTMYAMQLAGNTPAALVDWNNNYADDDDKCVLFHCGNWAKSFLPDIEISNAPIIGTAVGVQNTYGALDGRTPAGPLTYGRITTADTDGCIRAYVGEGELTNDELKTFGNRAVAKVPHLQKLMRHVCAQGFEHHVVMTQSKSAEILAEAFGNYFGWEVYNHQR
;
A
#
# COMPACT_ATOMS: atom_id res chain seq x y z
N MET A 1 -10.10 -9.04 -10.94
CA MET A 1 -9.00 -8.46 -10.16
C MET A 1 -8.30 -7.39 -11.00
N LYS A 2 -8.32 -6.12 -10.59
CA LYS A 2 -7.39 -5.14 -11.15
C LYS A 2 -6.01 -5.51 -10.59
N SER A 3 -5.18 -6.15 -11.41
CA SER A 3 -3.80 -6.44 -11.04
C SER A 3 -3.05 -5.12 -10.90
N VAL A 4 -2.82 -4.68 -9.67
CA VAL A 4 -2.02 -3.49 -9.35
C VAL A 4 -0.59 -3.60 -9.91
N LYS A 5 -0.12 -4.81 -10.16
CA LYS A 5 1.26 -5.12 -10.57
C LYS A 5 1.63 -4.78 -12.01
N ASN A 6 0.68 -4.54 -12.93
CA ASN A 6 0.95 -4.48 -14.38
C ASN A 6 0.35 -3.29 -15.14
N SER A 7 -0.19 -2.28 -14.49
CA SER A 7 -0.62 -1.08 -15.21
C SER A 7 0.53 -0.09 -15.31
N THR A 8 0.83 0.36 -16.53
CA THR A 8 1.74 1.49 -16.76
C THR A 8 1.20 2.71 -16.03
N PRO A 9 1.95 3.33 -15.10
CA PRO A 9 1.50 4.52 -14.40
C PRO A 9 1.14 5.63 -15.41
N THR A 10 0.01 6.26 -15.21
CA THR A 10 -0.49 7.30 -16.13
C THR A 10 -0.73 8.60 -15.37
N LEU A 11 -0.08 9.68 -15.78
CA LEU A 11 -0.25 10.99 -15.18
C LEU A 11 -0.92 11.97 -16.14
N GLY A 12 -1.91 12.71 -15.64
CA GLY A 12 -2.33 13.96 -16.26
C GLY A 12 -1.22 15.00 -16.10
N VAL A 13 -0.84 15.73 -17.15
CA VAL A 13 0.21 16.76 -17.04
C VAL A 13 -0.37 18.11 -17.41
N ILE A 14 -0.17 19.11 -16.52
CA ILE A 14 -0.54 20.50 -16.71
C ILE A 14 0.74 21.31 -16.80
N TYR A 15 0.98 21.99 -17.93
CA TYR A 15 2.05 22.99 -18.06
C TYR A 15 1.44 24.37 -17.80
N GLY A 16 1.65 24.89 -16.58
CA GLY A 16 1.18 26.23 -16.22
C GLY A 16 2.08 27.27 -16.87
N ASN A 17 1.52 28.12 -17.73
CA ASN A 17 2.23 29.23 -18.39
C ASN A 17 1.57 30.56 -18.02
N ARG A 18 2.35 31.65 -18.07
CA ARG A 18 1.83 33.01 -17.89
C ARG A 18 2.18 33.85 -19.11
N ASP A 19 1.20 34.54 -19.65
CA ASP A 19 1.18 35.20 -20.98
C ASP A 19 2.38 36.11 -21.32
N PHE A 20 2.95 36.83 -20.35
CA PHE A 20 4.11 37.71 -20.56
C PHE A 20 5.46 37.04 -20.25
N PHE A 21 5.48 35.74 -19.90
CA PHE A 21 6.72 34.95 -19.81
C PHE A 21 7.04 34.26 -21.15
N PRO A 22 8.32 33.88 -21.36
CA PRO A 22 8.73 33.27 -22.63
C PRO A 22 8.03 31.91 -22.86
N ASP A 23 7.23 31.81 -23.90
CA ASP A 23 6.43 30.62 -24.24
C ASP A 23 7.29 29.39 -24.57
N HIS A 24 8.49 29.58 -25.17
CA HIS A 24 9.38 28.49 -25.53
C HIS A 24 9.78 27.60 -24.31
N LEU A 25 9.71 28.15 -23.08
CA LEU A 25 9.96 27.41 -21.85
C LEU A 25 8.95 26.28 -21.65
N VAL A 26 7.74 26.37 -22.21
CA VAL A 26 6.76 25.29 -22.23
C VAL A 26 7.24 24.13 -23.11
N THR A 27 7.76 24.45 -24.31
CA THR A 27 8.30 23.42 -25.22
C THR A 27 9.50 22.69 -24.60
N GLU A 28 10.41 23.44 -23.95
CA GLU A 28 11.55 22.83 -23.22
C GLU A 28 11.04 21.87 -22.13
N ALA A 29 10.08 22.31 -21.32
CA ALA A 29 9.51 21.51 -20.24
C ALA A 29 8.82 20.23 -20.74
N ARG A 30 8.10 20.33 -21.86
CA ARG A 30 7.46 19.17 -22.48
C ARG A 30 8.49 18.12 -22.90
N ALA A 31 9.61 18.55 -23.50
CA ALA A 31 10.69 17.66 -23.91
C ALA A 31 11.36 16.97 -22.71
N ASP A 32 11.66 17.74 -21.64
CA ASP A 32 12.26 17.20 -20.42
C ASP A 32 11.37 16.17 -19.72
N ILE A 33 10.07 16.49 -19.58
CA ILE A 33 9.10 15.56 -18.96
C ILE A 33 8.91 14.31 -19.82
N ALA A 34 8.82 14.44 -21.14
CA ALA A 34 8.72 13.29 -22.05
C ALA A 34 9.92 12.35 -21.91
N LYS A 35 11.13 12.92 -21.82
CA LYS A 35 12.35 12.12 -21.58
C LYS A 35 12.32 11.38 -20.25
N LEU A 36 11.95 12.05 -19.16
CA LEU A 36 11.86 11.45 -17.84
C LEU A 36 10.78 10.34 -17.79
N PHE A 37 9.62 10.60 -18.39
CA PHE A 37 8.52 9.64 -18.43
C PHE A 37 8.90 8.39 -19.24
N ALA A 38 9.61 8.56 -20.36
CA ALA A 38 10.14 7.42 -21.13
C ALA A 38 11.11 6.56 -20.29
N GLN A 39 11.97 7.19 -19.48
CA GLN A 39 12.90 6.48 -18.59
C GLN A 39 12.19 5.72 -17.48
N LEU A 40 11.10 6.27 -16.94
CA LEU A 40 10.36 5.67 -15.81
C LEU A 40 9.17 4.80 -16.26
N GLY A 41 8.90 4.68 -17.55
CA GLY A 41 7.75 3.95 -18.06
C GLY A 41 6.41 4.57 -17.67
N VAL A 42 6.31 5.90 -17.61
CA VAL A 42 5.10 6.65 -17.26
C VAL A 42 4.40 7.13 -18.53
N LYS A 43 3.09 6.97 -18.61
CA LYS A 43 2.24 7.52 -19.70
C LYS A 43 1.76 8.92 -19.32
N ALA A 44 1.77 9.85 -20.28
CA ALA A 44 1.23 11.20 -20.11
C ALA A 44 -0.12 11.35 -20.80
N ILE A 45 -1.06 12.03 -20.14
CA ILE A 45 -2.28 12.59 -20.73
C ILE A 45 -2.20 14.09 -20.56
N GLN A 46 -2.06 14.83 -21.67
CA GLN A 46 -1.79 16.27 -21.68
C GLN A 46 -2.35 16.92 -22.94
N LEU A 47 -2.58 18.23 -22.92
CA LEU A 47 -2.95 18.97 -24.12
C LEU A 47 -1.89 18.83 -25.21
N GLY A 48 -2.32 18.67 -26.46
CA GLY A 48 -1.45 18.79 -27.63
C GLY A 48 -1.00 20.23 -27.84
N GLU A 49 0.09 20.44 -28.57
CA GLU A 49 0.62 21.80 -28.85
C GLU A 49 -0.34 22.69 -29.61
N GLN A 50 -1.30 22.10 -30.34
CA GLN A 50 -2.33 22.81 -31.12
C GLN A 50 -3.65 23.00 -30.33
N ASP A 51 -3.82 22.37 -29.18
CA ASP A 51 -5.05 22.49 -28.38
C ASP A 51 -5.11 23.80 -27.60
N SER A 52 -3.93 24.31 -27.25
CA SER A 52 -3.69 25.62 -26.64
C SER A 52 -2.31 26.12 -27.06
N LYS A 53 -1.88 27.30 -26.58
CA LYS A 53 -0.56 27.84 -26.88
C LYS A 53 0.55 26.88 -26.38
N LEU A 54 1.17 26.16 -27.30
CA LEU A 54 2.22 25.13 -27.05
C LEU A 54 1.78 24.01 -26.07
N GLY A 55 0.48 23.79 -25.89
CA GLY A 55 -0.06 22.84 -24.92
C GLY A 55 0.01 23.33 -23.48
N GLY A 56 0.26 24.60 -23.24
CA GLY A 56 0.24 25.24 -21.92
C GLY A 56 -1.18 25.62 -21.47
N VAL A 57 -1.34 25.90 -20.19
CA VAL A 57 -2.57 26.42 -19.59
C VAL A 57 -2.31 27.83 -19.06
N GLU A 58 -2.92 28.81 -19.72
CA GLU A 58 -2.83 30.23 -19.38
C GLU A 58 -4.19 30.87 -19.08
N THR A 59 -5.23 30.36 -19.73
CA THR A 59 -6.56 30.96 -19.69
C THR A 59 -7.59 29.99 -19.12
N HIS A 60 -8.76 30.51 -18.72
CA HIS A 60 -9.89 29.69 -18.34
C HIS A 60 -10.34 28.72 -19.46
N ASN A 61 -10.20 29.17 -20.74
CA ASN A 61 -10.55 28.30 -21.87
C ASN A 61 -9.57 27.13 -22.00
N ASP A 62 -8.28 27.34 -21.79
CA ASP A 62 -7.28 26.24 -21.78
C ASP A 62 -7.52 25.31 -20.61
N ALA A 63 -7.82 25.88 -19.43
CA ALA A 63 -8.20 25.09 -18.25
C ALA A 63 -9.41 24.19 -18.53
N ARG A 64 -10.43 24.71 -19.20
CA ARG A 64 -11.63 23.94 -19.59
C ARG A 64 -11.28 22.80 -20.55
N LYS A 65 -10.47 23.07 -21.60
CA LYS A 65 -10.02 22.04 -22.55
C LYS A 65 -9.21 20.94 -21.86
N CYS A 66 -8.26 21.32 -21.00
CA CYS A 66 -7.45 20.36 -20.24
C CYS A 66 -8.30 19.52 -19.30
N ALA A 67 -9.27 20.13 -18.61
CA ALA A 67 -10.19 19.43 -17.73
C ALA A 67 -11.12 18.47 -18.50
N GLU A 68 -11.57 18.83 -19.70
CA GLU A 68 -12.36 17.95 -20.58
C GLU A 68 -11.54 16.72 -21.01
N LEU A 69 -10.28 16.92 -21.40
CA LEU A 69 -9.36 15.83 -21.71
C LEU A 69 -9.19 14.90 -20.51
N PHE A 70 -8.95 15.45 -19.32
CA PHE A 70 -8.79 14.65 -18.10
C PHE A 70 -10.05 13.87 -17.73
N ARG A 71 -11.24 14.47 -17.85
CA ARG A 71 -12.50 13.74 -17.62
C ARG A 71 -12.69 12.57 -18.59
N LYS A 72 -12.33 12.76 -19.86
CA LYS A 72 -12.40 11.68 -20.87
C LYS A 72 -11.53 10.50 -20.50
N HIS A 73 -10.41 10.73 -19.81
CA HIS A 73 -9.45 9.72 -19.38
C HIS A 73 -9.44 9.49 -17.86
N ALA A 74 -10.53 9.84 -17.15
CA ALA A 74 -10.56 9.79 -15.68
C ALA A 74 -10.26 8.40 -15.10
N GLY A 75 -10.64 7.32 -15.81
CA GLY A 75 -10.36 5.94 -15.39
C GLY A 75 -8.92 5.47 -15.65
N GLU A 76 -8.11 6.26 -16.35
CA GLU A 76 -6.71 5.94 -16.67
C GLU A 76 -5.72 6.76 -15.83
N ILE A 77 -6.09 7.97 -15.39
CA ILE A 77 -5.20 8.91 -14.70
C ILE A 77 -5.02 8.50 -13.24
N ASP A 78 -3.81 8.14 -12.86
CA ASP A 78 -3.44 7.79 -11.48
C ASP A 78 -3.13 9.01 -10.62
N GLY A 79 -2.66 10.10 -11.21
CA GLY A 79 -2.31 11.34 -10.55
C GLY A 79 -2.12 12.47 -11.55
N VAL A 80 -1.93 13.71 -11.05
CA VAL A 80 -1.66 14.87 -11.88
C VAL A 80 -0.31 15.47 -11.52
N LEU A 81 0.53 15.70 -12.54
CA LEU A 81 1.75 16.47 -12.43
C LEU A 81 1.50 17.90 -12.96
N VAL A 82 1.63 18.89 -12.08
CA VAL A 82 1.68 20.30 -12.44
C VAL A 82 3.13 20.70 -12.66
N VAL A 83 3.47 21.13 -13.84
CA VAL A 83 4.80 21.59 -14.24
C VAL A 83 4.73 23.11 -14.44
N LEU A 84 5.61 23.84 -13.78
CA LEU A 84 5.75 25.27 -13.90
C LEU A 84 7.08 25.59 -14.61
N PRO A 85 7.07 25.74 -15.96
CA PRO A 85 8.26 26.10 -16.72
C PRO A 85 8.67 27.57 -16.46
N ASN A 86 7.72 28.39 -16.08
CA ASN A 86 7.88 29.75 -15.59
C ASN A 86 6.94 30.00 -14.40
N PHE A 87 6.63 31.26 -14.08
CA PHE A 87 5.74 31.62 -12.97
C PHE A 87 4.42 30.82 -13.01
N GLY A 88 3.88 30.59 -14.20
CA GLY A 88 2.63 29.87 -14.41
C GLY A 88 1.38 30.69 -14.07
N ASP A 89 0.24 30.30 -14.64
CA ASP A 89 -1.05 30.85 -14.27
C ASP A 89 -1.70 30.00 -13.17
N GLU A 90 -1.68 30.52 -11.95
CA GLU A 90 -2.22 29.83 -10.78
C GLU A 90 -3.72 29.55 -10.87
N LYS A 91 -4.47 30.45 -11.51
CA LYS A 91 -5.91 30.30 -11.71
C LYS A 91 -6.23 29.24 -12.75
N GLY A 92 -5.50 29.24 -13.88
CA GLY A 92 -5.66 28.22 -14.92
C GLY A 92 -5.37 26.80 -14.39
N VAL A 93 -4.32 26.64 -13.58
CA VAL A 93 -4.01 25.35 -12.93
C VAL A 93 -5.13 24.93 -11.97
N ALA A 94 -5.56 25.83 -11.07
CA ALA A 94 -6.62 25.52 -10.10
C ALA A 94 -7.96 25.23 -10.79
N ASP A 95 -8.32 25.99 -11.82
CA ASP A 95 -9.55 25.78 -12.59
C ASP A 95 -9.52 24.45 -13.36
N THR A 96 -8.37 24.06 -13.93
CA THR A 96 -8.21 22.74 -14.56
C THR A 96 -8.53 21.62 -13.57
N LEU A 97 -7.93 21.64 -12.40
CA LEU A 97 -8.12 20.62 -11.38
C LEU A 97 -9.57 20.57 -10.85
N LYS A 98 -10.18 21.74 -10.58
CA LYS A 98 -11.58 21.83 -10.14
C LYS A 98 -12.55 21.31 -11.21
N LEU A 99 -12.38 21.74 -12.45
CA LEU A 99 -13.26 21.37 -13.57
C LEU A 99 -13.10 19.92 -13.99
N SER A 100 -11.91 19.34 -13.84
CA SER A 100 -11.67 17.91 -14.15
C SER A 100 -12.42 16.97 -13.22
N LYS A 101 -12.67 17.38 -11.97
CA LYS A 101 -13.28 16.56 -10.90
C LYS A 101 -12.52 15.25 -10.65
N LEU A 102 -11.26 15.18 -11.03
CA LEU A 102 -10.41 14.04 -10.67
C LEU A 102 -10.13 14.09 -9.17
N ASN A 103 -10.37 12.98 -8.50
CA ASN A 103 -10.04 12.83 -7.08
C ASN A 103 -8.75 12.01 -6.93
N VAL A 104 -7.67 12.44 -7.59
CA VAL A 104 -6.35 11.78 -7.61
C VAL A 104 -5.30 12.70 -6.99
N PRO A 105 -4.16 12.15 -6.54
CA PRO A 105 -3.05 12.98 -6.05
C PRO A 105 -2.52 13.96 -7.10
N VAL A 106 -1.98 15.09 -6.62
CA VAL A 106 -1.39 16.16 -7.46
C VAL A 106 0.03 16.42 -6.96
N LEU A 107 1.02 16.45 -7.87
CA LEU A 107 2.40 16.86 -7.58
C LEU A 107 2.69 18.19 -8.26
N ILE A 108 3.30 19.14 -7.55
CA ILE A 108 3.70 20.43 -8.11
C ILE A 108 5.22 20.49 -8.25
N GLN A 109 5.71 20.65 -9.49
CA GLN A 109 7.10 20.86 -9.83
C GLN A 109 7.27 22.28 -10.39
N GLY A 110 8.33 22.99 -10.00
CA GLY A 110 8.75 24.26 -10.56
C GLY A 110 10.20 24.19 -11.05
N TYR A 111 10.49 24.84 -12.16
CA TYR A 111 11.84 24.94 -12.70
C TYR A 111 12.70 25.94 -11.93
N PRO A 112 13.98 25.65 -11.67
CA PRO A 112 14.91 26.61 -11.11
C PRO A 112 15.33 27.63 -12.17
N ASP A 113 15.59 28.87 -11.74
CA ASP A 113 16.27 29.86 -12.58
C ASP A 113 17.79 29.60 -12.59
N ASP A 114 18.41 29.94 -13.73
CA ASP A 114 19.85 30.05 -13.87
C ASP A 114 20.29 31.50 -13.66
N LEU A 115 21.07 31.76 -12.60
CA LEU A 115 21.54 33.12 -12.29
C LEU A 115 22.28 33.83 -13.45
N LYS A 116 22.80 33.06 -14.41
CA LYS A 116 23.44 33.61 -15.62
C LYS A 116 22.45 33.90 -16.76
N ARG A 117 21.16 33.59 -16.56
CA ARG A 117 20.11 33.67 -17.58
C ARG A 117 18.83 34.28 -17.01
N LEU A 118 18.93 35.40 -16.31
CA LEU A 118 17.79 36.15 -15.74
C LEU A 118 17.30 37.29 -16.61
N ASP A 119 17.59 37.26 -17.91
CA ASP A 119 17.04 38.20 -18.88
C ASP A 119 15.59 37.89 -19.25
N VAL A 120 14.92 38.82 -19.88
CA VAL A 120 13.49 38.73 -20.24
C VAL A 120 13.18 37.48 -21.07
N ALA A 121 14.11 36.98 -21.88
CA ALA A 121 13.88 35.86 -22.79
C ALA A 121 14.02 34.49 -22.06
N ARG A 122 14.62 34.41 -20.87
CA ARG A 122 15.02 33.17 -20.24
C ARG A 122 14.59 33.04 -18.78
N ARG A 123 14.11 34.14 -18.18
CA ARG A 123 13.67 34.20 -16.79
C ARG A 123 12.42 33.35 -16.56
N ARG A 124 12.40 32.57 -15.49
CA ARG A 124 11.34 31.60 -15.17
C ARG A 124 10.43 32.08 -14.02
N ASP A 125 11.00 32.55 -12.91
CA ASP A 125 10.27 32.94 -11.69
C ASP A 125 9.34 31.84 -11.15
N ALA A 126 9.58 30.57 -11.50
CA ALA A 126 8.76 29.45 -11.03
C ALA A 126 8.88 29.21 -9.52
N TYR A 127 9.90 29.79 -8.88
CA TYR A 127 10.04 29.74 -7.42
C TYR A 127 8.86 30.40 -6.71
N CYS A 128 8.53 31.63 -7.06
CA CYS A 128 7.35 32.31 -6.51
C CYS A 128 6.05 31.81 -7.14
N GLY A 129 6.07 31.39 -8.40
CA GLY A 129 4.93 30.77 -9.08
C GLY A 129 4.40 29.53 -8.38
N LYS A 130 5.30 28.65 -7.90
CA LYS A 130 4.91 27.47 -7.14
C LYS A 130 4.19 27.83 -5.82
N ILE A 131 4.63 28.89 -5.13
CA ILE A 131 3.94 29.39 -3.94
C ILE A 131 2.53 29.87 -4.30
N SER A 132 2.40 30.62 -5.41
CA SER A 132 1.10 31.13 -5.88
C SER A 132 0.13 30.01 -6.26
N VAL A 133 0.59 29.01 -7.01
CA VAL A 133 -0.22 27.83 -7.36
C VAL A 133 -0.63 27.09 -6.10
N SER A 134 0.29 26.82 -5.18
CA SER A 134 -0.01 26.14 -3.91
C SER A 134 -1.06 26.89 -3.10
N ASN A 135 -0.96 28.23 -3.00
CA ASN A 135 -1.97 29.05 -2.34
C ASN A 135 -3.36 28.87 -2.95
N ASN A 136 -3.47 28.93 -4.29
CA ASN A 136 -4.74 28.74 -4.98
C ASN A 136 -5.34 27.34 -4.76
N LEU A 137 -4.51 26.29 -4.75
CA LEU A 137 -4.97 24.93 -4.51
C LEU A 137 -5.47 24.75 -3.06
N VAL A 138 -4.78 25.31 -2.07
CA VAL A 138 -5.25 25.33 -0.68
C VAL A 138 -6.62 26.00 -0.56
N GLN A 139 -6.79 27.20 -1.17
CA GLN A 139 -8.06 27.92 -1.17
C GLN A 139 -9.18 27.14 -1.89
N ALA A 140 -8.82 26.31 -2.86
CA ALA A 140 -9.75 25.44 -3.58
C ALA A 140 -10.03 24.11 -2.87
N GLY A 141 -9.40 23.84 -1.71
CA GLY A 141 -9.53 22.58 -0.99
C GLY A 141 -8.89 21.38 -1.70
N ILE A 142 -7.98 21.62 -2.65
CA ILE A 142 -7.28 20.57 -3.41
C ILE A 142 -6.02 20.16 -2.66
N LYS A 143 -5.90 18.88 -2.36
CA LYS A 143 -4.70 18.29 -1.76
C LYS A 143 -3.62 18.10 -2.82
N PHE A 144 -2.36 18.35 -2.45
CA PHE A 144 -1.21 18.18 -3.33
C PHE A 144 0.04 17.79 -2.56
N SER A 145 0.98 17.19 -3.28
CA SER A 145 2.34 16.86 -2.85
C SER A 145 3.32 17.91 -3.37
N LEU A 146 4.41 18.09 -2.64
CA LEU A 146 5.51 18.97 -3.01
C LEU A 146 6.79 18.17 -3.25
N THR A 147 7.64 18.68 -4.13
CA THR A 147 9.00 18.15 -4.32
C THR A 147 9.89 18.46 -3.11
N ASN A 148 10.87 17.60 -2.84
CA ASN A 148 11.80 17.77 -1.71
C ASN A 148 12.55 19.11 -1.78
N LYS A 149 13.06 19.47 -2.96
CA LYS A 149 13.55 20.83 -3.23
C LYS A 149 12.41 21.68 -3.75
N HIS A 150 12.29 22.91 -3.26
CA HIS A 150 11.19 23.80 -3.64
C HIS A 150 11.06 23.92 -5.18
N VAL A 151 12.17 24.14 -5.87
CA VAL A 151 12.29 24.04 -7.33
C VAL A 151 13.41 23.08 -7.71
N CYS A 152 13.21 22.29 -8.76
CA CYS A 152 14.20 21.35 -9.26
C CYS A 152 13.97 21.08 -10.75
N HIS A 153 15.06 20.87 -11.48
CA HIS A 153 14.95 20.53 -12.89
C HIS A 153 14.37 19.13 -13.07
N PRO A 154 13.45 18.87 -14.01
CA PRO A 154 12.84 17.54 -14.19
C PRO A 154 13.83 16.42 -14.47
N THR A 155 14.97 16.72 -15.06
CA THR A 155 16.03 15.72 -15.33
C THR A 155 16.99 15.51 -14.16
N SER A 156 16.76 16.16 -12.99
CA SER A 156 17.58 15.95 -11.80
C SER A 156 17.24 14.66 -11.09
N GLU A 157 18.23 14.06 -10.44
CA GLU A 157 18.03 12.89 -9.58
C GLU A 157 17.00 13.17 -8.48
N SER A 158 17.05 14.36 -7.86
CA SER A 158 16.10 14.77 -6.82
C SER A 158 14.65 14.69 -7.32
N PHE A 159 14.36 15.18 -8.53
CA PHE A 159 13.00 15.10 -9.06
C PHE A 159 12.62 13.68 -9.48
N THR A 160 13.56 12.90 -9.99
CA THR A 160 13.32 11.49 -10.30
C THR A 160 12.85 10.73 -9.06
N LEU A 161 13.51 10.93 -7.91
CA LEU A 161 13.11 10.33 -6.63
C LEU A 161 11.74 10.85 -6.14
N ASP A 162 11.51 12.16 -6.25
CA ASP A 162 10.22 12.77 -5.90
C ASP A 162 9.07 12.18 -6.74
N LEU A 163 9.29 12.01 -8.05
CA LEU A 163 8.28 11.42 -8.95
C LEU A 163 8.03 9.94 -8.64
N GLN A 164 9.07 9.15 -8.36
CA GLN A 164 8.92 7.75 -7.95
C GLN A 164 8.13 7.62 -6.64
N LYS A 165 8.45 8.46 -5.65
CA LYS A 165 7.68 8.56 -4.40
C LYS A 165 6.22 8.94 -4.67
N PHE A 166 5.97 9.93 -5.51
CA PHE A 166 4.62 10.36 -5.88
C PHE A 166 3.82 9.26 -6.56
N LEU A 167 4.42 8.49 -7.44
CA LEU A 167 3.76 7.30 -8.04
C LEU A 167 3.37 6.27 -6.97
N GLY A 168 4.18 6.11 -5.92
CA GLY A 168 3.83 5.32 -4.74
C GLY A 168 2.62 5.89 -4.00
N VAL A 169 2.59 7.20 -3.78
CA VAL A 169 1.43 7.89 -3.15
C VAL A 169 0.18 7.69 -4.00
N CYS A 170 0.26 7.80 -5.32
CA CYS A 170 -0.86 7.53 -6.23
C CYS A 170 -1.40 6.11 -6.06
N ARG A 171 -0.53 5.10 -6.00
CA ARG A 171 -0.96 3.70 -5.79
C ARG A 171 -1.70 3.53 -4.47
N VAL A 172 -1.16 4.07 -3.37
CA VAL A 172 -1.79 3.96 -2.04
C VAL A 172 -3.13 4.68 -2.00
N VAL A 173 -3.17 5.92 -2.46
CA VAL A 173 -4.39 6.74 -2.40
C VAL A 173 -5.51 6.16 -3.25
N ASN A 174 -5.20 5.76 -4.49
CA ASN A 174 -6.20 5.21 -5.39
C ASN A 174 -6.62 3.80 -4.99
N GLY A 175 -5.70 2.98 -4.47
CA GLY A 175 -6.00 1.61 -4.05
C GLY A 175 -6.81 1.55 -2.75
N VAL A 176 -6.49 2.37 -1.76
CA VAL A 176 -7.21 2.37 -0.47
C VAL A 176 -8.61 2.98 -0.60
N ARG A 177 -8.80 3.95 -1.50
CA ARG A 177 -10.13 4.47 -1.81
C ARG A 177 -11.00 3.41 -2.46
N GLY A 178 -12.07 3.02 -1.80
CA GLY A 178 -13.00 2.01 -2.29
C GLY A 178 -12.51 0.57 -2.16
N VAL A 179 -11.50 0.31 -1.32
CA VAL A 179 -11.02 -1.05 -1.03
C VAL A 179 -12.12 -1.89 -0.39
N ARG A 180 -12.18 -3.16 -0.78
CA ARG A 180 -13.14 -4.14 -0.28
C ARG A 180 -12.41 -5.23 0.48
N LEU A 181 -12.62 -5.28 1.78
CA LEU A 181 -12.00 -6.25 2.68
C LEU A 181 -12.96 -7.39 2.99
N GLY A 182 -12.46 -8.61 3.05
CA GLY A 182 -13.22 -9.77 3.48
C GLY A 182 -12.90 -10.14 4.92
N ALA A 183 -13.91 -10.36 5.76
CA ALA A 183 -13.76 -10.91 7.10
C ALA A 183 -14.37 -12.31 7.16
N VAL A 184 -13.56 -13.32 7.43
CA VAL A 184 -13.98 -14.73 7.50
C VAL A 184 -14.02 -15.20 8.93
N GLY A 185 -15.21 -15.46 9.44
CA GLY A 185 -15.44 -15.87 10.82
C GLY A 185 -15.45 -14.69 11.80
N ALA A 186 -15.16 -14.98 13.05
CA ALA A 186 -15.14 -14.02 14.13
C ALA A 186 -13.72 -13.86 14.71
N ARG A 187 -13.43 -12.67 15.20
CA ARG A 187 -12.25 -12.44 16.04
C ARG A 187 -12.23 -13.44 17.20
N PRO A 188 -11.09 -14.07 17.52
CA PRO A 188 -11.00 -14.94 18.71
C PRO A 188 -11.40 -14.20 19.99
N GLY A 189 -12.14 -14.85 20.88
CA GLY A 189 -12.75 -14.20 22.05
C GLY A 189 -11.76 -13.49 22.98
N ALA A 190 -10.56 -14.03 23.15
CA ALA A 190 -9.50 -13.44 23.98
C ALA A 190 -8.74 -12.29 23.28
N PHE A 191 -8.96 -12.05 21.98
CA PHE A 191 -8.16 -11.14 21.15
C PHE A 191 -8.83 -9.77 20.95
N ASN A 192 -9.12 -9.08 22.06
CA ASN A 192 -9.77 -7.75 22.04
C ASN A 192 -8.90 -6.68 21.33
N THR A 193 -7.61 -6.90 21.22
CA THR A 193 -6.68 -5.95 20.63
C THR A 193 -6.98 -5.64 19.15
N VAL A 194 -7.56 -6.57 18.38
CA VAL A 194 -7.86 -6.40 16.95
C VAL A 194 -9.31 -5.94 16.67
N ARG A 195 -9.99 -5.35 17.66
CA ARG A 195 -11.31 -4.73 17.44
C ARG A 195 -11.17 -3.51 16.53
N TYR A 196 -12.18 -3.26 15.73
CA TYR A 196 -12.23 -2.12 14.81
C TYR A 196 -13.65 -1.58 14.69
N SER A 197 -13.79 -0.36 14.20
CA SER A 197 -15.08 0.25 13.87
C SER A 197 -15.32 0.21 12.35
N GLU A 198 -16.22 -0.66 11.93
CA GLU A 198 -16.62 -0.77 10.53
C GLU A 198 -17.21 0.56 10.01
N LYS A 199 -17.99 1.28 10.84
CA LYS A 199 -18.58 2.58 10.48
C LYS A 199 -17.53 3.69 10.28
N ILE A 200 -16.43 3.65 11.02
CA ILE A 200 -15.31 4.57 10.79
C ILE A 200 -14.63 4.24 9.48
N LEU A 201 -14.38 2.96 9.20
CA LEU A 201 -13.80 2.52 7.93
C LEU A 201 -14.65 2.93 6.73
N GLU A 202 -15.97 2.72 6.78
CA GLU A 202 -16.91 3.09 5.72
C GLU A 202 -16.89 4.59 5.41
N ARG A 203 -16.81 5.47 6.41
CA ARG A 203 -16.66 6.91 6.20
C ARG A 203 -15.42 7.30 5.41
N HIS A 204 -14.38 6.44 5.45
CA HIS A 204 -13.14 6.62 4.69
C HIS A 204 -13.10 5.82 3.40
N GLY A 205 -14.23 5.24 2.97
CA GLY A 205 -14.37 4.50 1.71
C GLY A 205 -13.84 3.07 1.76
N VAL A 206 -13.63 2.51 2.96
CA VAL A 206 -13.20 1.12 3.17
C VAL A 206 -14.42 0.29 3.53
N SER A 207 -14.76 -0.71 2.72
CA SER A 207 -15.89 -1.61 3.00
C SER A 207 -15.43 -2.98 3.48
N VAL A 208 -16.21 -3.58 4.38
CA VAL A 208 -15.97 -4.93 4.91
C VAL A 208 -17.13 -5.85 4.52
N THR A 209 -16.81 -7.01 3.96
CA THR A 209 -17.80 -8.07 3.65
C THR A 209 -17.48 -9.26 4.53
N THR A 210 -18.46 -9.69 5.34
CA THR A 210 -18.31 -10.80 6.28
C THR A 210 -18.90 -12.09 5.74
N ILE A 211 -18.30 -13.22 6.14
CA ILE A 211 -18.86 -14.56 5.96
C ILE A 211 -18.65 -15.38 7.24
N ASP A 212 -19.65 -16.18 7.61
CA ASP A 212 -19.50 -17.10 8.75
C ASP A 212 -18.49 -18.20 8.42
N LEU A 213 -17.61 -18.50 9.40
CA LEU A 213 -16.61 -19.57 9.24
C LEU A 213 -17.27 -20.94 8.95
N SER A 214 -18.41 -21.22 9.55
CA SER A 214 -19.15 -22.46 9.32
C SER A 214 -19.60 -22.65 7.87
N GLU A 215 -19.88 -21.55 7.12
CA GLU A 215 -20.19 -21.63 5.70
C GLU A 215 -18.97 -22.07 4.88
N ILE A 216 -17.79 -21.51 5.19
CA ILE A 216 -16.53 -21.89 4.52
C ILE A 216 -16.24 -23.37 4.78
N LEU A 217 -16.23 -23.77 6.06
CA LEU A 217 -15.91 -25.14 6.45
C LEU A 217 -16.94 -26.14 5.92
N GLY A 218 -18.22 -25.81 6.00
CA GLY A 218 -19.31 -26.67 5.49
C GLY A 218 -19.27 -26.85 3.97
N LYS A 219 -18.95 -25.81 3.21
CA LYS A 219 -18.74 -25.88 1.75
C LYS A 219 -17.49 -26.73 1.44
N ALA A 220 -16.38 -26.48 2.13
CA ALA A 220 -15.13 -27.21 1.93
C ALA A 220 -15.26 -28.72 2.21
N THR A 221 -15.96 -29.09 3.28
CA THR A 221 -16.20 -30.49 3.64
C THR A 221 -16.97 -31.23 2.55
N LYS A 222 -17.94 -30.57 1.91
CA LYS A 222 -18.81 -31.16 0.85
C LYS A 222 -18.16 -31.25 -0.52
N LEU A 223 -17.01 -30.57 -0.75
CA LEU A 223 -16.33 -30.64 -2.04
C LEU A 223 -15.82 -32.07 -2.31
N ASP A 224 -16.04 -32.53 -3.55
CA ASP A 224 -15.45 -33.78 -4.04
C ASP A 224 -13.91 -33.64 -4.11
N ALA A 225 -13.20 -34.58 -3.49
CA ALA A 225 -11.74 -34.66 -3.54
C ALA A 225 -11.20 -34.80 -4.97
N ASN A 226 -12.00 -35.38 -5.89
CA ASN A 226 -11.65 -35.56 -7.28
C ASN A 226 -11.99 -34.39 -8.19
N ALA A 227 -12.67 -33.35 -7.68
CA ALA A 227 -13.00 -32.14 -8.46
C ALA A 227 -11.71 -31.51 -9.01
N VAL A 228 -11.77 -31.07 -10.27
CA VAL A 228 -10.59 -30.45 -10.97
C VAL A 228 -10.06 -29.28 -10.19
N ALA A 229 -10.92 -28.41 -9.64
CA ALA A 229 -10.52 -27.27 -8.84
C ALA A 229 -9.70 -27.67 -7.59
N VAL A 230 -10.10 -28.76 -6.91
CA VAL A 230 -9.42 -29.28 -5.71
C VAL A 230 -8.06 -29.87 -6.10
N LYS A 231 -7.97 -30.65 -7.19
CA LYS A 231 -6.70 -31.19 -7.67
C LYS A 231 -5.72 -30.07 -8.07
N ASN A 232 -6.21 -29.04 -8.77
CA ASN A 232 -5.40 -27.89 -9.14
C ASN A 232 -4.91 -27.13 -7.91
N LYS A 233 -5.78 -26.88 -6.92
CA LYS A 233 -5.40 -26.21 -5.68
C LYS A 233 -4.38 -27.02 -4.85
N LEU A 234 -4.52 -28.35 -4.83
CA LEU A 234 -3.55 -29.24 -4.19
C LEU A 234 -2.18 -29.15 -4.86
N ALA A 235 -2.15 -29.15 -6.21
CA ALA A 235 -0.93 -28.96 -6.95
C ALA A 235 -0.29 -27.57 -6.73
N GLU A 236 -1.11 -26.51 -6.60
CA GLU A 236 -0.62 -25.17 -6.24
C GLU A 236 0.04 -25.18 -4.85
N ILE A 237 -0.58 -25.82 -3.84
CA ILE A 237 -0.04 -25.90 -2.47
C ILE A 237 1.29 -26.66 -2.46
N THR A 238 1.34 -27.85 -3.06
CA THR A 238 2.56 -28.69 -3.09
C THR A 238 3.68 -28.08 -3.92
N GLY A 239 3.37 -27.27 -4.94
CA GLY A 239 4.33 -26.47 -5.71
C GLY A 239 4.77 -25.18 -5.02
N TYR A 240 4.01 -24.71 -4.02
CA TYR A 240 4.32 -23.48 -3.31
C TYR A 240 5.45 -23.64 -2.30
N ALA A 241 5.38 -24.69 -1.47
CA ALA A 241 6.40 -24.99 -0.47
C ALA A 241 6.51 -26.50 -0.24
N PRO A 242 7.70 -27.03 0.14
CA PRO A 242 7.85 -28.40 0.62
C PRO A 242 6.96 -28.67 1.83
N ALA A 243 6.45 -29.89 1.96
CA ALA A 243 5.57 -30.29 3.06
C ALA A 243 6.08 -31.58 3.75
N PRO A 244 7.29 -31.57 4.33
CA PRO A 244 7.86 -32.78 4.93
C PRO A 244 7.02 -33.22 6.13
N GLY A 245 6.60 -34.49 6.15
CA GLY A 245 5.83 -35.07 7.27
C GLY A 245 4.38 -34.58 7.37
N VAL A 246 3.88 -33.77 6.44
CA VAL A 246 2.47 -33.37 6.41
C VAL A 246 1.62 -34.51 5.84
N PRO A 247 0.62 -35.03 6.55
CA PRO A 247 -0.25 -36.09 6.05
C PRO A 247 -1.01 -35.64 4.78
N PRO A 248 -1.12 -36.50 3.73
CA PRO A 248 -1.81 -36.14 2.49
C PRO A 248 -3.26 -35.65 2.66
N GLU A 249 -3.97 -36.19 3.62
CA GLU A 249 -5.33 -35.79 3.95
C GLU A 249 -5.39 -34.32 4.46
N LYS A 250 -4.35 -33.82 5.13
CA LYS A 250 -4.27 -32.43 5.59
C LYS A 250 -4.05 -31.47 4.41
N LEU A 251 -3.19 -31.86 3.47
CA LEU A 251 -3.00 -31.10 2.21
C LEU A 251 -4.29 -31.05 1.41
N LEU A 252 -5.04 -32.16 1.34
CA LEU A 252 -6.35 -32.22 0.68
C LEU A 252 -7.39 -31.34 1.37
N GLN A 253 -7.43 -31.33 2.71
CA GLN A 253 -8.30 -30.44 3.49
C GLN A 253 -7.98 -28.97 3.18
N MET A 254 -6.71 -28.57 3.21
CA MET A 254 -6.28 -27.23 2.81
C MET A 254 -6.70 -26.88 1.39
N ALA A 255 -6.53 -27.82 0.43
CA ALA A 255 -6.91 -27.59 -0.96
C ALA A 255 -8.41 -27.31 -1.12
N LYS A 256 -9.28 -28.10 -0.46
CA LYS A 256 -10.73 -27.89 -0.46
C LYS A 256 -11.11 -26.52 0.12
N MET A 257 -10.55 -26.16 1.28
CA MET A 257 -10.77 -24.84 1.89
C MET A 257 -10.26 -23.71 0.99
N GLY A 258 -9.10 -23.88 0.36
CA GLY A 258 -8.52 -22.92 -0.57
C GLY A 258 -9.39 -22.64 -1.81
N VAL A 259 -10.08 -23.66 -2.34
CA VAL A 259 -11.06 -23.47 -3.43
C VAL A 259 -12.21 -22.59 -2.96
N VAL A 260 -12.83 -22.93 -1.81
CA VAL A 260 -13.99 -22.19 -1.28
C VAL A 260 -13.63 -20.72 -0.96
N LEU A 261 -12.48 -20.49 -0.35
CA LEU A 261 -12.00 -19.13 -0.08
C LEU A 261 -11.77 -18.35 -1.37
N THR A 262 -11.14 -18.96 -2.37
CA THR A 262 -10.90 -18.31 -3.67
C THR A 262 -12.22 -17.94 -4.38
N ASP A 263 -13.18 -18.84 -4.37
CA ASP A 263 -14.49 -18.61 -4.99
C ASP A 263 -15.25 -17.48 -4.28
N TRP A 264 -15.24 -17.46 -2.94
CA TRP A 264 -15.89 -16.40 -2.17
C TRP A 264 -15.24 -15.03 -2.41
N VAL A 265 -13.92 -14.97 -2.43
CA VAL A 265 -13.15 -13.75 -2.73
C VAL A 265 -13.51 -13.19 -4.10
N ASN A 266 -13.52 -14.05 -5.13
CA ASN A 266 -13.81 -13.66 -6.50
C ASN A 266 -15.27 -13.20 -6.67
N ALA A 267 -16.22 -13.92 -6.08
CA ALA A 267 -17.64 -13.61 -6.12
C ALA A 267 -17.98 -12.26 -5.49
N ASN A 268 -17.20 -11.83 -4.49
CA ASN A 268 -17.41 -10.57 -3.77
C ASN A 268 -16.45 -9.45 -4.19
N HIS A 269 -15.58 -9.69 -5.17
CA HIS A 269 -14.58 -8.73 -5.66
C HIS A 269 -13.73 -8.13 -4.52
N LEU A 270 -13.22 -8.99 -3.64
CA LEU A 270 -12.42 -8.56 -2.49
C LEU A 270 -10.96 -8.30 -2.88
N ASP A 271 -10.38 -7.30 -2.27
CA ASP A 271 -8.98 -6.89 -2.48
C ASP A 271 -8.03 -7.52 -1.44
N ALA A 272 -8.55 -7.89 -0.26
CA ALA A 272 -7.79 -8.48 0.83
C ALA A 272 -8.73 -9.21 1.80
N THR A 273 -8.18 -10.09 2.66
CA THR A 273 -8.99 -10.87 3.64
C THR A 273 -8.36 -10.89 5.02
N ALA A 274 -9.20 -10.92 6.05
CA ALA A 274 -8.84 -11.20 7.43
C ALA A 274 -9.58 -12.48 7.88
N ILE A 275 -8.85 -13.51 8.32
CA ILE A 275 -9.40 -14.85 8.49
C ILE A 275 -9.23 -15.32 9.94
N GLN A 276 -10.28 -15.90 10.51
CA GLN A 276 -10.21 -16.61 11.81
C GLN A 276 -9.32 -17.84 11.64
N CYS A 277 -8.11 -17.80 12.18
CA CYS A 277 -7.07 -18.80 11.97
C CYS A 277 -6.95 -19.79 13.14
N TRP A 278 -7.58 -19.56 14.32
CA TRP A 278 -7.60 -20.44 15.50
C TRP A 278 -8.80 -20.12 16.43
N THR A 279 -9.31 -21.04 17.23
CA THR A 279 -9.05 -22.47 17.31
C THR A 279 -10.06 -23.28 16.50
N SER A 280 -11.16 -22.64 16.10
CA SER A 280 -12.32 -23.29 15.47
C SER A 280 -11.99 -24.02 14.14
N VAL A 281 -11.03 -23.52 13.37
CA VAL A 281 -10.59 -24.18 12.12
C VAL A 281 -9.93 -25.52 12.43
N GLN A 282 -9.08 -25.59 13.46
CA GLN A 282 -8.40 -26.80 13.87
C GLN A 282 -9.37 -27.83 14.47
N GLU A 283 -10.27 -27.40 15.36
CA GLU A 283 -11.22 -28.26 16.04
C GLU A 283 -12.29 -28.82 15.12
N ASN A 284 -12.81 -28.00 14.19
CA ASN A 284 -13.95 -28.39 13.35
C ASN A 284 -13.56 -28.84 11.94
N TYR A 285 -12.32 -28.55 11.49
CA TYR A 285 -11.87 -28.92 10.15
C TYR A 285 -10.53 -29.64 10.12
N GLY A 286 -9.71 -29.48 11.14
CA GLY A 286 -8.51 -30.28 11.38
C GLY A 286 -7.26 -29.87 10.60
N CYS A 287 -7.12 -28.62 10.16
CA CYS A 287 -5.90 -28.07 9.59
C CYS A 287 -5.80 -26.55 9.83
N ASN A 288 -4.63 -25.96 9.56
CA ASN A 288 -4.43 -24.51 9.56
C ASN A 288 -4.73 -23.90 8.20
N VAL A 289 -5.05 -22.60 8.19
CA VAL A 289 -5.30 -21.80 6.99
C VAL A 289 -4.08 -20.97 6.54
N CYS A 290 -3.00 -20.98 7.32
CA CYS A 290 -1.85 -20.08 7.15
C CYS A 290 -1.16 -20.20 5.79
N THR A 291 -0.96 -21.43 5.27
CA THR A 291 -0.41 -21.62 3.91
C THR A 291 -1.25 -20.96 2.84
N LEU A 292 -2.58 -21.06 2.93
CA LEU A 292 -3.49 -20.41 1.95
C LEU A 292 -3.39 -18.88 2.03
N MET A 293 -3.30 -18.34 3.25
CA MET A 293 -3.13 -16.90 3.49
C MET A 293 -1.80 -16.38 2.93
N SER A 294 -0.73 -17.15 3.12
CA SER A 294 0.59 -16.87 2.54
C SER A 294 0.54 -16.85 1.01
N MET A 295 -0.09 -17.86 0.40
CA MET A 295 -0.25 -17.94 -1.06
C MET A 295 -1.08 -16.78 -1.62
N MET A 296 -2.08 -16.30 -0.88
CA MET A 296 -2.86 -15.11 -1.26
C MET A 296 -2.01 -13.85 -1.17
N SER A 297 -1.29 -13.65 -0.06
CA SER A 297 -0.41 -12.50 0.15
C SER A 297 0.72 -12.43 -0.89
N GLU A 298 1.31 -13.57 -1.29
CA GLU A 298 2.30 -13.65 -2.35
C GLU A 298 1.75 -13.19 -3.71
N LYS A 299 0.46 -13.41 -3.96
CA LYS A 299 -0.26 -12.98 -5.17
C LYS A 299 -0.81 -11.53 -5.05
N PHE A 300 -0.32 -10.73 -4.12
CA PHE A 300 -0.78 -9.36 -3.88
C PHE A 300 -2.25 -9.27 -3.44
N MET A 301 -2.74 -10.29 -2.81
CA MET A 301 -4.01 -10.32 -2.11
C MET A 301 -3.76 -10.57 -0.62
N PRO A 302 -3.50 -9.53 0.17
CA PRO A 302 -3.11 -9.69 1.56
C PRO A 302 -4.14 -10.47 2.37
N SER A 303 -3.66 -11.27 3.30
CA SER A 303 -4.51 -12.04 4.20
C SER A 303 -3.95 -12.03 5.63
N ALA A 304 -4.70 -11.42 6.56
CA ALA A 304 -4.35 -11.26 7.96
C ALA A 304 -4.98 -12.34 8.84
N CYS A 305 -4.28 -12.77 9.90
CA CYS A 305 -4.79 -13.65 10.93
C CYS A 305 -5.79 -12.96 11.87
N GLU A 306 -6.47 -13.74 12.70
CA GLU A 306 -7.33 -13.34 13.82
C GLU A 306 -8.47 -12.38 13.46
N VAL A 307 -8.86 -12.35 12.19
CA VAL A 307 -9.83 -11.38 11.63
C VAL A 307 -9.39 -9.94 11.90
N ASP A 308 -8.07 -9.69 11.82
CA ASP A 308 -7.51 -8.36 12.00
C ASP A 308 -7.74 -7.48 10.75
N VAL A 309 -8.91 -6.85 10.69
CA VAL A 309 -9.36 -6.06 9.53
C VAL A 309 -8.51 -4.80 9.33
N THR A 310 -8.13 -4.09 10.40
CA THR A 310 -7.24 -2.92 10.27
C THR A 310 -5.80 -3.36 9.97
N GLY A 311 -5.39 -4.55 10.41
CA GLY A 311 -4.13 -5.18 10.01
C GLY A 311 -4.08 -5.47 8.51
N VAL A 312 -5.13 -6.09 7.96
CA VAL A 312 -5.14 -6.36 6.52
C VAL A 312 -5.28 -5.09 5.68
N LEU A 313 -5.98 -4.06 6.15
CA LEU A 313 -5.97 -2.73 5.53
C LEU A 313 -4.55 -2.15 5.49
N THR A 314 -3.81 -2.31 6.59
CA THR A 314 -2.40 -1.88 6.66
C THR A 314 -1.54 -2.67 5.67
N MET A 315 -1.70 -4.00 5.61
CA MET A 315 -0.99 -4.85 4.62
C MET A 315 -1.27 -4.38 3.19
N TYR A 316 -2.54 -4.09 2.87
CA TYR A 316 -2.94 -3.62 1.55
C TYR A 316 -2.30 -2.28 1.19
N ALA A 317 -2.32 -1.30 2.09
CA ALA A 317 -1.69 -0.01 1.89
C ALA A 317 -0.16 -0.13 1.73
N MET A 318 0.49 -0.95 2.56
CA MET A 318 1.94 -1.10 2.55
C MET A 318 2.45 -1.84 1.31
N GLN A 319 1.73 -2.86 0.82
CA GLN A 319 2.10 -3.50 -0.46
C GLN A 319 1.97 -2.54 -1.64
N LEU A 320 0.98 -1.63 -1.64
CA LEU A 320 0.82 -0.60 -2.67
C LEU A 320 1.97 0.42 -2.63
N ALA A 321 2.41 0.81 -1.42
CA ALA A 321 3.53 1.72 -1.24
C ALA A 321 4.85 1.11 -1.72
N GLY A 322 5.18 -0.07 -1.23
CA GLY A 322 6.44 -0.76 -1.50
C GLY A 322 6.47 -1.56 -2.82
N ASN A 323 5.31 -1.78 -3.44
CA ASN A 323 5.15 -2.70 -4.59
C ASN A 323 5.76 -4.09 -4.33
N THR A 324 5.63 -4.58 -3.10
CA THR A 324 6.10 -5.88 -2.62
C THR A 324 5.07 -6.43 -1.64
N PRO A 325 4.96 -7.77 -1.45
CA PRO A 325 4.06 -8.32 -0.46
C PRO A 325 4.27 -7.74 0.93
N ALA A 326 3.20 -7.73 1.72
CA ALA A 326 3.22 -7.31 3.12
C ALA A 326 2.94 -8.51 4.04
N ALA A 327 3.45 -8.47 5.27
CA ALA A 327 3.23 -9.48 6.29
C ALA A 327 2.71 -8.85 7.58
N LEU A 328 1.66 -9.45 8.16
CA LEU A 328 1.23 -9.16 9.52
C LEU A 328 2.13 -9.91 10.49
N VAL A 329 2.65 -9.20 11.50
CA VAL A 329 3.60 -9.73 12.47
C VAL A 329 3.32 -9.16 13.86
N ASP A 330 3.80 -9.86 14.90
CA ASP A 330 3.82 -9.33 16.26
C ASP A 330 5.09 -8.53 16.51
N TRP A 331 5.00 -7.41 17.23
CA TRP A 331 6.08 -6.93 18.07
C TRP A 331 6.27 -7.96 19.20
N ASN A 332 7.04 -9.03 18.92
CA ASN A 332 6.94 -10.27 19.72
C ASN A 332 7.81 -10.25 20.98
N ASN A 333 9.12 -10.07 20.81
CA ASN A 333 10.07 -10.08 21.93
C ASN A 333 11.17 -9.04 21.76
N ASN A 334 11.77 -8.63 22.89
CA ASN A 334 13.09 -8.00 22.88
C ASN A 334 14.14 -8.94 22.26
N TYR A 335 15.20 -8.39 21.71
CA TYR A 335 16.36 -9.15 21.26
C TYR A 335 17.51 -8.94 22.20
N ALA A 336 17.68 -9.84 23.17
CA ALA A 336 18.62 -9.71 24.30
C ALA A 336 18.48 -8.33 24.99
N ASP A 337 19.59 -7.64 25.23
CA ASP A 337 19.65 -6.32 25.87
C ASP A 337 19.86 -5.18 24.83
N ASP A 338 19.59 -5.43 23.53
CA ASP A 338 19.71 -4.40 22.48
C ASP A 338 18.45 -3.55 22.44
N ASP A 339 18.56 -2.29 22.83
CA ASP A 339 17.42 -1.36 22.93
C ASP A 339 16.76 -1.03 21.58
N ASP A 340 17.46 -1.23 20.47
CA ASP A 340 16.97 -0.94 19.11
C ASP A 340 16.61 -2.22 18.33
N LYS A 341 16.73 -3.42 18.92
CA LYS A 341 16.35 -4.67 18.25
C LYS A 341 15.18 -5.37 18.90
N CYS A 342 14.37 -6.01 18.06
CA CYS A 342 13.27 -6.87 18.50
C CYS A 342 13.11 -8.08 17.59
N VAL A 343 12.39 -9.06 18.09
CA VAL A 343 11.90 -10.21 17.31
C VAL A 343 10.54 -9.86 16.71
N LEU A 344 10.40 -10.04 15.42
CA LEU A 344 9.13 -10.07 14.71
C LEU A 344 8.74 -11.54 14.48
N PHE A 345 7.50 -11.87 14.78
CA PHE A 345 7.04 -13.26 14.73
C PHE A 345 5.57 -13.35 14.26
N HIS A 346 5.22 -14.45 13.64
CA HIS A 346 3.82 -14.92 13.51
C HIS A 346 3.78 -16.43 13.30
N CYS A 347 2.60 -17.03 13.52
CA CYS A 347 2.46 -18.49 13.53
C CYS A 347 2.60 -19.19 12.16
N GLY A 348 2.75 -18.44 11.02
CA GLY A 348 3.11 -19.09 9.75
C GLY A 348 2.30 -18.68 8.52
N ASN A 349 2.00 -17.38 8.33
CA ASN A 349 1.20 -16.89 7.18
C ASN A 349 1.92 -15.86 6.29
N TRP A 350 3.23 -15.63 6.48
CA TRP A 350 3.94 -14.66 5.66
C TRP A 350 4.10 -15.16 4.22
N ALA A 351 4.09 -14.25 3.27
CA ALA A 351 4.30 -14.56 1.86
C ALA A 351 5.66 -15.22 1.61
N LYS A 352 5.73 -16.11 0.63
CA LYS A 352 6.95 -16.87 0.27
C LYS A 352 8.15 -15.96 0.00
N SER A 353 7.93 -14.79 -0.58
CA SER A 353 8.99 -13.81 -0.86
C SER A 353 9.74 -13.32 0.39
N PHE A 354 9.17 -13.44 1.59
CA PHE A 354 9.87 -13.19 2.85
C PHE A 354 10.72 -14.37 3.32
N LEU A 355 10.47 -15.56 2.84
CA LEU A 355 10.91 -16.82 3.42
C LEU A 355 11.61 -17.68 2.36
N PRO A 356 12.90 -17.44 2.05
CA PRO A 356 13.60 -18.21 1.01
C PRO A 356 13.62 -19.72 1.29
N ASP A 357 13.70 -20.12 2.57
CA ASP A 357 13.73 -21.53 3.02
C ASP A 357 12.41 -21.89 3.70
N ILE A 358 11.31 -21.78 2.97
CA ILE A 358 9.95 -22.03 3.48
C ILE A 358 9.59 -23.52 3.44
N GLU A 359 8.92 -24.01 4.49
CA GLU A 359 8.26 -25.32 4.48
C GLU A 359 6.87 -25.29 5.12
N ILE A 360 5.98 -26.19 4.71
CA ILE A 360 4.68 -26.39 5.36
C ILE A 360 4.89 -27.32 6.56
N SER A 361 4.49 -26.84 7.73
CA SER A 361 4.69 -27.49 9.01
C SER A 361 3.40 -27.43 9.87
N ASN A 362 3.52 -27.68 11.14
CA ASN A 362 2.47 -27.50 12.14
C ASN A 362 2.70 -26.22 12.97
N ALA A 363 1.72 -25.83 13.78
CA ALA A 363 1.81 -24.69 14.71
C ALA A 363 1.91 -25.20 16.16
N PRO A 364 3.12 -25.33 16.73
CA PRO A 364 3.32 -25.97 18.04
C PRO A 364 2.56 -25.30 19.18
N ILE A 365 2.51 -23.97 19.23
CA ILE A 365 1.80 -23.23 20.30
C ILE A 365 0.30 -23.54 20.26
N ILE A 366 -0.34 -23.43 19.10
CA ILE A 366 -1.76 -23.75 18.95
C ILE A 366 -2.00 -25.24 19.20
N GLY A 367 -1.06 -26.10 18.82
CA GLY A 367 -1.10 -27.53 19.01
C GLY A 367 -1.17 -27.95 20.47
N THR A 368 -0.71 -27.15 21.43
CA THR A 368 -0.85 -27.43 22.87
C THR A 368 -2.31 -27.42 23.32
N ALA A 369 -3.16 -26.62 22.65
CA ALA A 369 -4.59 -26.51 22.99
C ALA A 369 -5.48 -27.48 22.20
N VAL A 370 -5.20 -27.67 20.89
CA VAL A 370 -6.10 -28.39 19.97
C VAL A 370 -5.52 -29.71 19.42
N GLY A 371 -4.31 -30.08 19.84
CA GLY A 371 -3.54 -31.20 19.31
C GLY A 371 -2.76 -30.84 18.05
N VAL A 372 -1.47 -31.22 18.05
CA VAL A 372 -0.52 -30.87 16.94
C VAL A 372 -1.02 -31.39 15.59
N GLN A 373 -1.63 -32.59 15.55
CA GLN A 373 -2.17 -33.21 14.34
C GLN A 373 -3.25 -32.38 13.63
N ASN A 374 -3.86 -31.44 14.32
CA ASN A 374 -4.88 -30.53 13.76
C ASN A 374 -4.29 -29.19 13.27
N THR A 375 -2.99 -28.97 13.41
CA THR A 375 -2.33 -27.68 13.13
C THR A 375 -1.42 -27.71 11.92
N TYR A 376 -1.42 -28.76 11.11
CA TYR A 376 -0.72 -28.78 9.83
C TYR A 376 -1.28 -27.70 8.87
N GLY A 377 -0.38 -27.04 8.17
CA GLY A 377 -0.70 -25.94 7.27
C GLY A 377 -0.20 -24.58 7.75
N ALA A 378 0.58 -24.53 8.83
CA ALA A 378 1.43 -23.40 9.16
C ALA A 378 2.71 -23.42 8.31
N LEU A 379 3.33 -22.28 8.10
CA LEU A 379 4.63 -22.20 7.42
C LEU A 379 5.74 -21.97 8.45
N ASP A 380 6.85 -22.64 8.25
CA ASP A 380 8.09 -22.35 8.95
C ASP A 380 9.08 -21.67 8.00
N GLY A 381 9.77 -20.64 8.49
CA GLY A 381 10.77 -19.95 7.70
C GLY A 381 11.25 -18.67 8.36
N ARG A 382 12.45 -18.26 7.99
CA ARG A 382 13.10 -17.05 8.50
C ARG A 382 13.31 -16.04 7.39
N THR A 383 13.01 -14.77 7.69
CA THR A 383 13.31 -13.67 6.77
C THR A 383 14.78 -13.24 6.93
N PRO A 384 15.55 -13.14 5.83
CA PRO A 384 16.93 -12.68 5.84
C PRO A 384 17.03 -11.17 6.07
N ALA A 385 18.28 -10.68 6.26
CA ALA A 385 18.56 -9.25 6.33
C ALA A 385 18.09 -8.50 5.08
N GLY A 386 17.60 -7.29 5.28
CA GLY A 386 17.10 -6.45 4.21
C GLY A 386 16.42 -5.17 4.71
N PRO A 387 15.90 -4.34 3.80
CA PRO A 387 15.18 -3.14 4.17
C PRO A 387 13.87 -3.51 4.89
N LEU A 388 13.45 -2.66 5.81
CA LEU A 388 12.20 -2.79 6.54
C LEU A 388 11.43 -1.48 6.49
N THR A 389 10.19 -1.52 6.04
CA THR A 389 9.15 -0.54 6.41
C THR A 389 8.16 -1.25 7.32
N TYR A 390 7.78 -0.61 8.41
CA TYR A 390 6.76 -1.10 9.33
C TYR A 390 5.68 -0.03 9.55
N GLY A 391 4.49 -0.48 9.93
CA GLY A 391 3.39 0.44 10.23
C GLY A 391 2.13 -0.27 10.67
N ARG A 392 1.19 0.53 11.19
CA ARG A 392 -0.12 0.07 11.62
C ARG A 392 -1.17 1.15 11.41
N ILE A 393 -2.34 0.75 10.92
CA ILE A 393 -3.56 1.54 10.89
C ILE A 393 -4.51 0.99 11.95
N THR A 394 -5.15 1.86 12.73
CA THR A 394 -6.18 1.49 13.69
C THR A 394 -7.37 2.46 13.65
N THR A 395 -8.55 2.00 14.07
CA THR A 395 -9.67 2.90 14.35
C THR A 395 -9.61 3.33 15.82
N ALA A 396 -9.58 4.64 16.07
CA ALA A 396 -9.70 5.23 17.40
C ALA A 396 -11.17 5.51 17.68
N ASP A 397 -11.88 4.49 18.16
CA ASP A 397 -13.34 4.48 18.22
C ASP A 397 -13.91 5.55 19.17
N THR A 398 -13.19 5.85 20.27
CA THR A 398 -13.57 6.92 21.22
C THR A 398 -13.47 8.30 20.61
N ASP A 399 -12.56 8.50 19.65
CA ASP A 399 -12.30 9.80 19.02
C ASP A 399 -12.95 9.90 17.64
N GLY A 400 -13.42 8.77 17.11
CA GLY A 400 -14.11 8.70 15.84
C GLY A 400 -13.21 8.95 14.62
N CYS A 401 -11.91 8.67 14.72
CA CYS A 401 -10.92 8.89 13.68
C CYS A 401 -10.11 7.61 13.35
N ILE A 402 -9.31 7.69 12.30
CA ILE A 402 -8.29 6.68 11.96
C ILE A 402 -6.93 7.24 12.37
N ARG A 403 -6.15 6.40 13.04
CA ARG A 403 -4.75 6.66 13.40
C ARG A 403 -3.83 5.68 12.70
N ALA A 404 -2.61 6.12 12.43
CA ALA A 404 -1.56 5.26 11.92
C ALA A 404 -0.20 5.64 12.50
N TYR A 405 0.69 4.66 12.58
CA TYR A 405 2.11 4.95 12.68
C TYR A 405 2.85 4.25 11.55
N VAL A 406 3.96 4.83 11.12
CA VAL A 406 4.86 4.29 10.11
C VAL A 406 6.31 4.57 10.48
N GLY A 407 7.22 3.73 10.04
CA GLY A 407 8.64 3.94 10.19
C GLY A 407 9.45 2.96 9.35
N GLU A 408 10.77 3.15 9.37
CA GLU A 408 11.72 2.29 8.66
C GLU A 408 12.79 1.77 9.61
N GLY A 409 13.29 0.60 9.28
CA GLY A 409 14.36 -0.07 9.97
C GLY A 409 15.09 -1.01 9.03
N GLU A 410 15.70 -2.02 9.59
CA GLU A 410 16.39 -3.07 8.87
C GLU A 410 16.07 -4.43 9.48
N LEU A 411 15.87 -5.43 8.63
CA LEU A 411 15.90 -6.83 9.05
C LEU A 411 17.35 -7.30 9.11
N THR A 412 17.69 -8.15 10.07
CA THR A 412 19.06 -8.57 10.33
C THR A 412 19.22 -10.09 10.27
N ASN A 413 20.45 -10.57 10.11
CA ASN A 413 20.79 -11.99 10.17
C ASN A 413 21.21 -12.46 11.57
N ASP A 414 20.92 -11.67 12.61
CA ASP A 414 21.21 -12.06 13.99
C ASP A 414 20.58 -13.40 14.34
N GLU A 415 21.26 -14.25 15.10
CA GLU A 415 20.82 -15.61 15.41
C GLU A 415 19.44 -15.63 16.09
N LEU A 416 18.52 -16.45 15.60
CA LEU A 416 17.18 -16.61 16.15
C LEU A 416 16.74 -18.07 16.05
N LYS A 417 16.64 -18.76 17.19
CA LYS A 417 16.24 -20.15 17.30
C LYS A 417 14.79 -20.22 17.78
N THR A 418 13.85 -20.31 16.86
CA THR A 418 12.43 -20.55 17.14
C THR A 418 11.77 -21.13 15.89
N PHE A 419 10.51 -21.50 15.98
CA PHE A 419 9.67 -21.99 14.89
C PHE A 419 8.82 -20.86 14.30
N GLY A 420 7.99 -21.18 13.30
CA GLY A 420 7.06 -20.26 12.66
C GLY A 420 7.75 -19.23 11.76
N ASN A 421 7.05 -18.21 11.37
CA ASN A 421 7.62 -17.11 10.59
C ASN A 421 8.29 -16.10 11.52
N ARG A 422 9.55 -15.80 11.26
CA ARG A 422 10.39 -15.05 12.20
C ARG A 422 11.43 -14.17 11.53
N ALA A 423 11.73 -13.04 12.16
CA ALA A 423 12.79 -12.12 11.78
C ALA A 423 13.34 -11.39 13.00
N VAL A 424 14.56 -10.90 12.92
CA VAL A 424 15.10 -9.89 13.85
C VAL A 424 15.09 -8.55 13.14
N ALA A 425 14.47 -7.55 13.75
CA ALA A 425 14.43 -6.20 13.24
C ALA A 425 15.28 -5.27 14.10
N LYS A 426 16.02 -4.37 13.43
CA LYS A 426 16.66 -3.22 14.04
C LYS A 426 15.88 -1.97 13.69
N VAL A 427 15.34 -1.30 14.69
CA VAL A 427 14.51 -0.09 14.57
C VAL A 427 15.15 1.03 15.39
N PRO A 428 15.64 2.09 14.76
CA PRO A 428 16.22 3.20 15.49
C PRO A 428 15.24 3.79 16.51
N HIS A 429 15.69 3.99 17.74
CA HIS A 429 14.86 4.50 18.84
C HIS A 429 13.61 3.65 19.13
N LEU A 430 13.73 2.32 19.05
CA LEU A 430 12.63 1.38 19.27
C LEU A 430 11.88 1.62 20.59
N GLN A 431 12.60 1.94 21.68
CA GLN A 431 11.95 2.19 22.97
C GLN A 431 11.03 3.42 22.95
N LYS A 432 11.35 4.45 22.14
CA LYS A 432 10.46 5.60 21.92
C LYS A 432 9.19 5.17 21.15
N LEU A 433 9.36 4.33 20.13
CA LEU A 433 8.24 3.77 19.35
C LEU A 433 7.33 2.93 20.25
N MET A 434 7.88 2.01 21.04
CA MET A 434 7.08 1.14 21.92
C MET A 434 6.28 1.93 22.96
N ARG A 435 6.87 2.99 23.54
CA ARG A 435 6.12 3.91 24.41
C ARG A 435 4.97 4.60 23.68
N HIS A 436 5.19 5.01 22.41
CA HIS A 436 4.14 5.61 21.59
C HIS A 436 3.02 4.61 21.30
N VAL A 437 3.35 3.41 20.84
CA VAL A 437 2.41 2.33 20.53
C VAL A 437 1.53 2.02 21.75
N CYS A 438 2.14 1.83 22.94
CA CYS A 438 1.41 1.57 24.16
C CYS A 438 0.54 2.76 24.63
N ALA A 439 1.09 3.97 24.61
CA ALA A 439 0.39 5.17 25.10
C ALA A 439 -0.79 5.56 24.19
N GLN A 440 -0.70 5.30 22.90
CA GLN A 440 -1.77 5.58 21.95
C GLN A 440 -2.75 4.41 21.75
N GLY A 441 -2.52 3.27 22.40
CA GLY A 441 -3.41 2.12 22.38
C GLY A 441 -3.41 1.37 21.04
N PHE A 442 -2.30 1.38 20.32
CA PHE A 442 -2.16 0.54 19.12
C PHE A 442 -2.06 -0.93 19.49
N GLU A 443 -2.41 -1.77 18.54
CA GLU A 443 -2.34 -3.22 18.62
C GLU A 443 -0.88 -3.71 18.70
N HIS A 444 -0.66 -4.93 19.23
CA HIS A 444 0.65 -5.58 19.18
C HIS A 444 1.00 -6.10 17.78
N HIS A 445 -0.01 -6.27 16.92
CA HIS A 445 0.19 -6.52 15.52
C HIS A 445 0.75 -5.29 14.81
N VAL A 446 1.77 -5.49 14.03
CA VAL A 446 2.34 -4.54 13.09
C VAL A 446 2.44 -5.17 11.72
N VAL A 447 2.46 -4.38 10.67
CA VAL A 447 2.71 -4.87 9.32
C VAL A 447 4.11 -4.49 8.89
N MET A 448 4.77 -5.41 8.18
CA MET A 448 6.07 -5.16 7.58
C MET A 448 6.09 -5.40 6.07
N THR A 449 6.98 -4.68 5.38
CA THR A 449 7.38 -4.93 3.99
C THR A 449 8.89 -4.80 3.85
N GLN A 450 9.48 -5.54 2.90
CA GLN A 450 10.89 -5.41 2.54
C GLN A 450 11.07 -4.24 1.55
N SER A 451 10.86 -3.03 2.03
CA SER A 451 10.92 -1.79 1.25
C SER A 451 11.39 -0.60 2.08
N LYS A 452 11.57 0.55 1.43
CA LYS A 452 11.75 1.87 2.03
C LYS A 452 10.60 2.76 1.54
N SER A 453 9.47 2.76 2.25
CA SER A 453 8.23 3.38 1.80
C SER A 453 7.44 4.11 2.88
N ALA A 454 8.03 4.36 4.06
CA ALA A 454 7.34 5.02 5.17
C ALA A 454 6.88 6.43 4.82
N GLU A 455 7.68 7.19 4.07
CA GLU A 455 7.29 8.54 3.64
C GLU A 455 6.12 8.54 2.64
N ILE A 456 6.01 7.51 1.78
CA ILE A 456 4.87 7.34 0.86
C ILE A 456 3.59 7.15 1.67
N LEU A 457 3.65 6.29 2.68
CA LEU A 457 2.52 6.00 3.56
C LEU A 457 2.13 7.22 4.40
N ALA A 458 3.12 7.90 5.01
CA ALA A 458 2.88 9.10 5.80
C ALA A 458 2.21 10.22 4.98
N GLU A 459 2.67 10.43 3.76
CA GLU A 459 2.09 11.38 2.81
C GLU A 459 0.65 11.00 2.43
N ALA A 460 0.42 9.73 2.04
CA ALA A 460 -0.90 9.24 1.65
C ALA A 460 -1.90 9.34 2.80
N PHE A 461 -1.53 8.85 3.98
CA PHE A 461 -2.42 8.82 5.14
C PHE A 461 -2.68 10.22 5.71
N GLY A 462 -1.63 11.01 5.94
CA GLY A 462 -1.76 12.33 6.56
C GLY A 462 -2.33 13.38 5.61
N ASN A 463 -1.73 13.53 4.42
CA ASN A 463 -2.13 14.58 3.50
C ASN A 463 -3.45 14.25 2.76
N TYR A 464 -3.55 13.07 2.14
CA TYR A 464 -4.69 12.76 1.26
C TYR A 464 -5.91 12.20 2.00
N PHE A 465 -5.71 11.36 3.03
CA PHE A 465 -6.83 10.83 3.82
C PHE A 465 -7.16 11.68 5.05
N GLY A 466 -6.21 12.52 5.51
CA GLY A 466 -6.41 13.33 6.70
C GLY A 466 -6.42 12.51 8.00
N TRP A 467 -5.76 11.35 8.00
CA TRP A 467 -5.61 10.51 9.20
C TRP A 467 -4.53 11.06 10.13
N GLU A 468 -4.61 10.75 11.41
CA GLU A 468 -3.57 11.07 12.38
C GLU A 468 -2.39 10.11 12.20
N VAL A 469 -1.22 10.64 11.80
CA VAL A 469 -0.06 9.82 11.47
C VAL A 469 1.14 10.16 12.35
N TYR A 470 1.66 9.17 13.06
CA TYR A 470 2.98 9.25 13.70
C TYR A 470 4.03 8.66 12.76
N ASN A 471 4.88 9.54 12.20
CA ASN A 471 6.05 9.12 11.44
C ASN A 471 7.24 9.02 12.40
N HIS A 472 7.68 7.79 12.69
CA HIS A 472 8.73 7.52 13.67
C HIS A 472 10.11 8.06 13.28
N GLN A 473 10.31 8.42 12.03
CA GLN A 473 11.59 8.96 11.52
C GLN A 473 11.69 10.49 11.55
N ARG A 474 10.61 11.17 11.91
CA ARG A 474 10.57 12.64 12.01
C ARG A 474 10.55 13.15 13.43
#